data_67405019520328248e4d0670ac8e8b0f
#
_entry.id   67405019520328248e4d0670ac8e8b0f
#
_cell.length_a   1.000
_cell.length_b   1.000
_cell.length_c   1.000
_cell.angle_alpha   90.00
_cell.angle_beta   90.00
_cell.angle_gamma   90.00
#
_symmetry.space_group_name_H-M   'P 1'
#
loop_
_entity.id
_entity.type
_entity.pdbx_description
1 polymer ?
#
loop_
_entity_poly.entity_id
_entity_poly.type
_entity_poly.pdbx_seq_one_letter_code
_entity_poly.pdbx_strand_id
1 'polypeptide(L)'
;MIPSPGIFIVGVAIFLIVAWDAFESIILPRRVTRKFRLTRFYYLFTWRSWKFYALFIRSKKPKEAFLGFFGPISLLFLIAVWATGLVLSFGMMQYGAGSAVNVSGMNPSFFTDLYLSGTTFFTLGLGDVVPRSELARFLVVVEAGFGFGFLAAVIGYLPFIYGAFGRRETNIALLDARAGTPPTAGEMLRRHSYPRGNEALGELLKEWEHWCAELLESHLSYPVLAYFRSQHDNESWIAALTAILDVCSLTIAGIEDACARQAELTFAIARHAAVDLCQVFGAPPKSPESERLTPEILHKLRTKLAEHGTTLVTTPEADAKLLELRQMYEPYVYALAKHLDQKLPPWIPDHKGKDNWQTTAWAKASAQTGEEAISLAHDDHF
;
A
#
# COMPACT_ATOMS: atom_id res chain seq x y z
N MET A 1 36.70 3.10 32.09
CA MET A 1 36.94 1.90 31.28
C MET A 1 38.05 2.14 30.28
N ILE A 2 38.67 1.07 29.74
CA ILE A 2 39.63 1.20 28.64
C ILE A 2 38.84 1.45 27.36
N PRO A 3 39.15 2.49 26.57
CA PRO A 3 38.50 2.74 25.28
C PRO A 3 38.61 1.52 24.32
N SER A 4 37.52 1.22 23.61
CA SER A 4 37.48 0.16 22.61
C SER A 4 37.14 0.74 21.24
N PRO A 5 38.17 1.10 20.43
CA PRO A 5 37.96 1.69 19.10
C PRO A 5 37.08 0.82 18.18
N GLY A 6 37.16 -0.49 18.31
CA GLY A 6 36.33 -1.40 17.52
C GLY A 6 34.84 -1.23 17.78
N ILE A 7 34.41 -1.13 19.04
CA ILE A 7 33.00 -0.91 19.42
C ILE A 7 32.55 0.49 18.96
N PHE A 8 33.40 1.51 19.10
CA PHE A 8 33.09 2.85 18.61
C PHE A 8 32.85 2.86 17.10
N ILE A 9 33.72 2.21 16.31
CA ILE A 9 33.58 2.12 14.84
C ILE A 9 32.29 1.38 14.46
N VAL A 10 31.95 0.31 15.17
CA VAL A 10 30.68 -0.43 14.95
C VAL A 10 29.48 0.47 15.25
N GLY A 11 29.52 1.25 16.34
CA GLY A 11 28.50 2.25 16.66
C GLY A 11 28.30 3.26 15.53
N VAL A 12 29.40 3.83 15.02
CA VAL A 12 29.38 4.77 13.88
C VAL A 12 28.78 4.10 12.63
N ALA A 13 29.17 2.87 12.33
CA ALA A 13 28.65 2.14 11.17
C ALA A 13 27.13 1.90 11.28
N ILE A 14 26.64 1.49 12.43
CA ILE A 14 25.20 1.31 12.69
C ILE A 14 24.46 2.65 12.54
N PHE A 15 25.00 3.73 13.11
CA PHE A 15 24.44 5.07 12.97
C PHE A 15 24.26 5.45 11.50
N LEU A 16 25.33 5.33 10.70
CA LEU A 16 25.30 5.70 9.28
C LEU A 16 24.30 4.85 8.49
N ILE A 17 24.21 3.55 8.76
CA ILE A 17 23.27 2.65 8.10
C ILE A 17 21.81 3.04 8.44
N VAL A 18 21.52 3.23 9.73
CA VAL A 18 20.15 3.51 10.19
C VAL A 18 19.71 4.92 9.80
N ALA A 19 20.57 5.93 10.01
CA ALA A 19 20.26 7.31 9.64
C ALA A 19 20.06 7.46 8.13
N TRP A 20 20.86 6.78 7.32
CA TRP A 20 20.72 6.79 5.87
C TRP A 20 19.43 6.11 5.41
N ASP A 21 19.09 4.95 5.99
CA ASP A 21 17.85 4.22 5.66
C ASP A 21 16.59 5.01 6.06
N ALA A 22 16.61 5.66 7.24
CA ALA A 22 15.54 6.55 7.67
C ALA A 22 15.41 7.78 6.75
N PHE A 23 16.54 8.40 6.37
CA PHE A 23 16.57 9.51 5.43
C PHE A 23 15.97 9.13 4.06
N GLU A 24 16.38 8.00 3.49
CA GLU A 24 15.83 7.50 2.23
C GLU A 24 14.35 7.15 2.30
N SER A 25 13.85 6.76 3.47
CA SER A 25 12.47 6.30 3.63
C SER A 25 11.50 7.42 4.00
N ILE A 26 11.95 8.45 4.71
CA ILE A 26 11.11 9.54 5.23
C ILE A 26 11.25 10.81 4.38
N ILE A 27 12.48 11.18 4.03
CA ILE A 27 12.81 12.52 3.50
C ILE A 27 13.00 12.51 1.99
N LEU A 28 13.58 11.43 1.43
CA LEU A 28 13.93 11.39 0.01
C LEU A 28 12.73 10.99 -0.87
N PRO A 29 12.07 11.94 -1.58
CA PRO A 29 10.94 11.64 -2.47
C PRO A 29 11.45 11.08 -3.80
N ARG A 30 12.17 9.97 -3.78
CA ARG A 30 12.80 9.41 -4.97
C ARG A 30 12.76 7.88 -4.93
N ARG A 31 12.52 7.27 -6.10
CA ARG A 31 12.67 5.82 -6.26
C ARG A 31 14.07 5.39 -5.87
N VAL A 32 14.18 4.61 -4.80
CA VAL A 32 15.45 4.08 -4.33
C VAL A 32 15.72 2.74 -5.00
N THR A 33 16.76 2.72 -5.84
CA THR A 33 17.16 1.53 -6.62
C THR A 33 18.14 0.61 -5.87
N ARG A 34 18.59 1.01 -4.69
CA ARG A 34 19.55 0.25 -3.88
C ARG A 34 18.98 -1.10 -3.45
N LYS A 35 19.73 -2.18 -3.71
CA LYS A 35 19.31 -3.55 -3.34
C LYS A 35 19.39 -3.83 -1.83
N PHE A 36 20.37 -3.23 -1.14
CA PHE A 36 20.62 -3.39 0.30
C PHE A 36 20.05 -2.20 1.08
N ARG A 37 18.86 -2.39 1.67
CA ARG A 37 18.16 -1.43 2.53
C ARG A 37 17.60 -2.14 3.74
N LEU A 38 17.75 -1.56 4.93
CA LEU A 38 17.17 -2.09 6.16
C LEU A 38 15.64 -2.19 6.05
N THR A 39 14.98 -1.13 5.57
CA THR A 39 13.54 -1.08 5.32
C THR A 39 13.06 -2.19 4.40
N ARG A 40 13.80 -2.49 3.31
CA ARG A 40 13.44 -3.57 2.39
C ARG A 40 13.48 -4.94 3.06
N PHE A 41 14.56 -5.23 3.79
CA PHE A 41 14.69 -6.49 4.53
C PHE A 41 13.63 -6.61 5.62
N TYR A 42 13.36 -5.51 6.32
CA TYR A 42 12.31 -5.42 7.32
C TYR A 42 10.95 -5.83 6.74
N TYR A 43 10.48 -5.22 5.63
CA TYR A 43 9.20 -5.56 5.02
C TYR A 43 9.17 -6.98 4.43
N LEU A 44 10.24 -7.44 3.80
CA LEU A 44 10.32 -8.80 3.28
C LEU A 44 10.15 -9.85 4.39
N PHE A 45 10.84 -9.66 5.51
CA PHE A 45 10.77 -10.58 6.64
C PHE A 45 9.44 -10.50 7.38
N THR A 46 9.02 -9.30 7.78
CA THR A 46 7.81 -9.11 8.58
C THR A 46 6.55 -9.47 7.81
N TRP A 47 6.45 -9.09 6.51
CA TRP A 47 5.31 -9.46 5.68
C TRP A 47 5.21 -10.97 5.45
N ARG A 48 6.34 -11.63 5.20
CA ARG A 48 6.37 -13.08 5.02
C ARG A 48 5.90 -13.80 6.28
N SER A 49 6.39 -13.38 7.44
CA SER A 49 5.98 -13.91 8.74
C SER A 49 4.50 -13.65 9.00
N TRP A 50 4.02 -12.43 8.74
CA TRP A 50 2.62 -12.04 8.94
C TRP A 50 1.67 -12.87 8.06
N LYS A 51 2.01 -13.04 6.79
CA LYS A 51 1.26 -13.93 5.88
C LYS A 51 1.24 -15.38 6.37
N PHE A 52 2.34 -15.88 6.89
CA PHE A 52 2.39 -17.24 7.44
C PHE A 52 1.40 -17.41 8.61
N TYR A 53 1.34 -16.46 9.54
CA TYR A 53 0.33 -16.50 10.60
C TYR A 53 -1.10 -16.38 10.09
N ALA A 54 -1.34 -15.60 9.04
CA ALA A 54 -2.65 -15.47 8.41
C ALA A 54 -3.18 -16.81 7.82
N LEU A 55 -2.31 -17.77 7.49
CA LEU A 55 -2.73 -19.11 7.01
C LEU A 55 -3.49 -19.92 8.07
N PHE A 56 -3.25 -19.67 9.35
CA PHE A 56 -3.95 -20.35 10.44
C PHE A 56 -5.37 -19.82 10.67
N ILE A 57 -5.71 -18.67 10.08
CA ILE A 57 -7.04 -18.06 10.19
C ILE A 57 -7.91 -18.61 9.06
N ARG A 58 -8.83 -19.51 9.41
CA ARG A 58 -9.70 -20.19 8.43
C ARG A 58 -10.83 -19.33 7.88
N SER A 59 -11.35 -18.39 8.65
CA SER A 59 -12.46 -17.52 8.25
C SER A 59 -11.96 -16.31 7.44
N LYS A 60 -12.65 -15.95 6.34
CA LYS A 60 -12.24 -14.86 5.43
C LYS A 60 -12.19 -13.50 6.13
N LYS A 61 -13.28 -13.12 6.85
CA LYS A 61 -13.36 -11.79 7.51
C LYS A 61 -12.26 -11.53 8.54
N PRO A 62 -12.03 -12.41 9.55
CA PRO A 62 -10.93 -12.19 10.49
C PRO A 62 -9.54 -12.28 9.83
N LYS A 63 -9.38 -13.07 8.76
CA LYS A 63 -8.13 -13.09 7.98
C LYS A 63 -7.87 -11.73 7.32
N GLU A 64 -8.87 -11.15 6.65
CA GLU A 64 -8.75 -9.82 6.03
C GLU A 64 -8.48 -8.73 7.08
N ALA A 65 -9.19 -8.74 8.21
CA ALA A 65 -8.94 -7.83 9.32
C ALA A 65 -7.49 -7.96 9.85
N PHE A 66 -7.03 -9.19 10.09
CA PHE A 66 -5.66 -9.45 10.54
C PHE A 66 -4.62 -8.93 9.55
N LEU A 67 -4.80 -9.19 8.25
CA LEU A 67 -3.89 -8.68 7.22
C LEU A 67 -3.97 -7.16 7.09
N GLY A 68 -5.12 -6.55 7.38
CA GLY A 68 -5.32 -5.10 7.38
C GLY A 68 -4.51 -4.36 8.46
N PHE A 69 -4.26 -4.99 9.60
CA PHE A 69 -3.43 -4.41 10.66
C PHE A 69 -1.95 -4.30 10.29
N PHE A 70 -1.49 -5.07 9.30
CA PHE A 70 -0.05 -5.10 8.97
C PHE A 70 0.50 -3.73 8.57
N GLY A 71 -0.18 -2.99 7.69
CA GLY A 71 0.27 -1.68 7.21
C GLY A 71 0.61 -0.73 8.38
N PRO A 72 -0.37 -0.34 9.21
CA PRO A 72 -0.16 0.55 10.35
C PRO A 72 0.86 0.02 11.37
N ILE A 73 0.72 -1.24 11.77
CA ILE A 73 1.59 -1.83 12.80
C ILE A 73 3.04 -1.92 12.31
N SER A 74 3.26 -2.38 11.06
CA SER A 74 4.60 -2.48 10.52
C SER A 74 5.30 -1.13 10.39
N LEU A 75 4.53 -0.08 10.09
CA LEU A 75 5.06 1.28 10.04
C LEU A 75 5.55 1.75 11.43
N LEU A 76 4.73 1.56 12.47
CA LEU A 76 5.12 1.90 13.86
C LEU A 76 6.35 1.10 14.32
N PHE A 77 6.38 -0.19 14.03
CA PHE A 77 7.54 -1.03 14.35
C PHE A 77 8.79 -0.62 13.58
N LEU A 78 8.67 -0.21 12.32
CA LEU A 78 9.83 0.29 11.56
C LEU A 78 10.41 1.56 12.19
N ILE A 79 9.56 2.50 12.60
CA ILE A 79 9.97 3.71 13.34
C ILE A 79 10.68 3.32 14.63
N ALA A 80 10.15 2.35 15.39
CA ALA A 80 10.79 1.85 16.61
C ALA A 80 12.14 1.18 16.33
N VAL A 81 12.29 0.43 15.22
CA VAL A 81 13.57 -0.16 14.79
C VAL A 81 14.62 0.92 14.51
N TRP A 82 14.25 1.99 13.79
CA TRP A 82 15.16 3.11 13.54
C TRP A 82 15.55 3.81 14.85
N ALA A 83 14.58 4.15 15.70
CA ALA A 83 14.85 4.79 17.00
C ALA A 83 15.78 3.93 17.86
N THR A 84 15.47 2.63 18.01
CA THR A 84 16.29 1.69 18.77
C THR A 84 17.70 1.55 18.17
N GLY A 85 17.81 1.49 16.86
CA GLY A 85 19.10 1.44 16.15
C GLY A 85 19.95 2.67 16.39
N LEU A 86 19.35 3.88 16.39
CA LEU A 86 20.04 5.14 16.70
C LEU A 86 20.49 5.18 18.18
N VAL A 87 19.60 4.86 19.11
CA VAL A 87 19.95 4.77 20.55
C VAL A 87 21.09 3.76 20.77
N LEU A 88 20.99 2.57 20.19
CA LEU A 88 22.05 1.56 20.31
C LEU A 88 23.38 2.06 19.75
N SER A 89 23.35 2.75 18.59
CA SER A 89 24.56 3.26 17.95
C SER A 89 25.31 4.28 18.80
N PHE A 90 24.58 5.25 19.38
CA PHE A 90 25.17 6.24 20.28
C PHE A 90 25.62 5.63 21.61
N GLY A 91 24.84 4.70 22.20
CA GLY A 91 25.27 3.94 23.37
C GLY A 91 26.56 3.16 23.13
N MET A 92 26.72 2.53 21.94
CA MET A 92 27.98 1.87 21.57
C MET A 92 29.12 2.85 21.36
N MET A 93 28.87 4.03 20.79
CA MET A 93 29.91 5.07 20.65
C MET A 93 30.37 5.58 22.02
N GLN A 94 29.46 5.84 22.98
CA GLN A 94 29.78 6.24 24.35
C GLN A 94 30.61 5.15 25.08
N TYR A 95 30.16 3.90 24.98
CA TYR A 95 30.88 2.76 25.56
C TYR A 95 32.25 2.56 24.94
N GLY A 96 32.35 2.63 23.61
CA GLY A 96 33.61 2.51 22.87
C GLY A 96 34.60 3.65 23.17
N ALA A 97 34.08 4.84 23.52
CA ALA A 97 34.89 5.98 23.97
C ALA A 97 35.39 5.80 25.42
N GLY A 98 35.08 4.70 26.08
CA GLY A 98 35.53 4.37 27.44
C GLY A 98 34.55 4.66 28.56
N SER A 99 33.24 4.80 28.25
CA SER A 99 32.17 5.10 29.24
C SER A 99 32.54 6.29 30.13
N ALA A 100 32.92 7.41 29.53
CA ALA A 100 33.32 8.61 30.24
C ALA A 100 32.11 9.36 30.81
N VAL A 101 31.33 8.64 31.64
CA VAL A 101 30.09 9.11 32.29
C VAL A 101 30.22 9.01 33.82
N ASN A 102 29.49 9.86 34.52
CA ASN A 102 29.39 9.81 35.98
C ASN A 102 28.02 9.26 36.41
N VAL A 103 28.05 8.26 37.28
CA VAL A 103 26.86 7.65 37.90
C VAL A 103 27.07 7.60 39.39
N SER A 104 26.13 8.08 40.18
CA SER A 104 26.23 8.06 41.64
C SER A 104 26.16 6.62 42.14
N GLY A 105 27.27 6.16 42.78
CA GLY A 105 27.30 4.87 43.49
C GLY A 105 27.48 3.61 42.68
N MET A 106 27.69 3.70 41.35
CA MET A 106 27.88 2.53 40.45
C MET A 106 29.04 2.74 39.48
N ASN A 107 29.62 1.65 39.02
CA ASN A 107 30.57 1.69 37.89
C ASN A 107 29.82 1.80 36.55
N PRO A 108 30.26 2.67 35.65
CA PRO A 108 29.70 2.75 34.29
C PRO A 108 29.75 1.39 33.60
N SER A 109 28.69 1.08 32.85
CA SER A 109 28.56 -0.14 32.06
C SER A 109 27.95 0.17 30.69
N PHE A 110 27.95 -0.79 29.76
CA PHE A 110 27.27 -0.64 28.50
C PHE A 110 25.79 -0.25 28.65
N PHE A 111 25.08 -0.82 29.62
CA PHE A 111 23.69 -0.47 29.91
C PHE A 111 23.52 0.96 30.45
N THR A 112 24.53 1.47 31.15
CA THR A 112 24.57 2.89 31.61
C THR A 112 24.68 3.82 30.40
N ASP A 113 25.57 3.53 29.48
CA ASP A 113 25.73 4.32 28.23
C ASP A 113 24.49 4.21 27.31
N LEU A 114 23.90 3.04 27.25
CA LEU A 114 22.65 2.83 26.50
C LEU A 114 21.47 3.59 27.14
N TYR A 115 21.40 3.64 28.47
CA TYR A 115 20.40 4.43 29.18
C TYR A 115 20.60 5.92 28.95
N LEU A 116 21.85 6.42 29.06
CA LEU A 116 22.17 7.82 28.75
C LEU A 116 21.74 8.16 27.31
N SER A 117 22.06 7.29 26.34
CA SER A 117 21.65 7.44 24.97
C SER A 117 20.13 7.52 24.84
N GLY A 118 19.39 6.56 25.40
CA GLY A 118 17.93 6.56 25.36
C GLY A 118 17.31 7.82 25.96
N THR A 119 17.78 8.26 27.16
CA THR A 119 17.26 9.47 27.80
C THR A 119 17.60 10.74 27.04
N THR A 120 18.73 10.76 26.34
CA THR A 120 19.15 11.88 25.47
C THR A 120 18.32 11.89 24.20
N PHE A 121 18.22 10.77 23.50
CA PHE A 121 17.51 10.66 22.22
C PHE A 121 16.02 11.02 22.37
N PHE A 122 15.37 10.52 23.44
CA PHE A 122 13.97 10.85 23.73
C PHE A 122 13.79 12.15 24.53
N THR A 123 14.84 12.96 24.65
CA THR A 123 14.81 14.29 25.29
C THR A 123 14.35 14.27 26.76
N LEU A 124 14.56 13.17 27.50
CA LEU A 124 14.21 13.07 28.91
C LEU A 124 15.20 13.84 29.82
N GLY A 125 16.50 13.66 29.57
CA GLY A 125 17.56 14.42 30.23
C GLY A 125 17.51 14.38 31.77
N LEU A 126 17.35 13.20 32.40
CA LEU A 126 17.12 13.05 33.84
C LEU A 126 18.30 13.53 34.70
N GLY A 127 19.52 13.57 34.15
CA GLY A 127 20.69 14.13 34.83
C GLY A 127 21.35 13.22 35.88
N ASP A 128 20.89 11.99 36.04
CA ASP A 128 21.45 10.95 36.93
C ASP A 128 22.70 10.29 36.30
N VAL A 129 22.81 10.31 34.97
CA VAL A 129 24.01 9.94 34.23
C VAL A 129 24.47 11.15 33.40
N VAL A 130 25.69 11.62 33.62
CA VAL A 130 26.21 12.82 32.98
C VAL A 130 27.56 12.56 32.26
N PRO A 131 27.76 13.07 31.05
CA PRO A 131 29.01 12.91 30.29
C PRO A 131 30.12 13.74 30.92
N ARG A 132 31.34 13.17 30.99
CA ARG A 132 32.51 13.79 31.63
C ARG A 132 33.56 14.26 30.61
N SER A 133 33.83 13.49 29.58
CA SER A 133 34.83 13.89 28.56
C SER A 133 34.22 14.82 27.51
N GLU A 134 35.07 15.55 26.81
CA GLU A 134 34.65 16.42 25.68
C GLU A 134 33.97 15.64 24.58
N LEU A 135 34.52 14.46 24.24
CA LEU A 135 33.92 13.57 23.21
C LEU A 135 32.54 13.07 23.67
N ALA A 136 32.39 12.65 24.93
CA ALA A 136 31.10 12.19 25.45
C ALA A 136 30.05 13.31 25.40
N ARG A 137 30.41 14.55 25.79
CA ARG A 137 29.54 15.73 25.70
C ARG A 137 29.16 16.05 24.26
N PHE A 138 30.13 16.01 23.35
CA PHE A 138 29.86 16.21 21.91
C PHE A 138 28.85 15.17 21.37
N LEU A 139 29.05 13.88 21.68
CA LEU A 139 28.13 12.83 21.25
C LEU A 139 26.71 13.05 21.78
N VAL A 140 26.55 13.42 23.06
CA VAL A 140 25.23 13.71 23.66
C VAL A 140 24.54 14.88 22.94
N VAL A 141 25.25 15.96 22.61
CA VAL A 141 24.66 17.10 21.91
C VAL A 141 24.23 16.72 20.49
N VAL A 142 25.08 15.97 19.76
CA VAL A 142 24.73 15.47 18.42
C VAL A 142 23.54 14.53 18.49
N GLU A 143 23.52 13.60 19.44
CA GLU A 143 22.43 12.66 19.65
C GLU A 143 21.10 13.36 19.95
N ALA A 144 21.12 14.36 20.84
CA ALA A 144 19.92 15.15 21.16
C ALA A 144 19.36 15.84 19.90
N GLY A 145 20.26 16.41 19.05
CA GLY A 145 19.87 16.98 17.77
C GLY A 145 19.23 15.96 16.81
N PHE A 146 19.80 14.77 16.72
CA PHE A 146 19.24 13.69 15.92
C PHE A 146 17.90 13.17 16.46
N GLY A 147 17.76 13.01 17.78
CA GLY A 147 16.52 12.61 18.43
C GLY A 147 15.38 13.59 18.16
N PHE A 148 15.65 14.88 18.32
CA PHE A 148 14.69 15.94 18.02
C PHE A 148 14.32 15.98 16.51
N GLY A 149 15.33 15.91 15.63
CA GLY A 149 15.13 15.88 14.18
C GLY A 149 14.35 14.65 13.72
N PHE A 150 14.63 13.48 14.31
CA PHE A 150 13.89 12.25 14.03
C PHE A 150 12.42 12.37 14.44
N LEU A 151 12.13 12.89 15.63
CA LEU A 151 10.77 13.12 16.08
C LEU A 151 10.03 14.08 15.15
N ALA A 152 10.65 15.19 14.77
CA ALA A 152 10.06 16.16 13.82
C ALA A 152 9.77 15.51 12.45
N ALA A 153 10.68 14.69 11.94
CA ALA A 153 10.49 13.96 10.69
C ALA A 153 9.31 12.97 10.78
N VAL A 154 9.19 12.22 11.89
CA VAL A 154 8.07 11.27 12.12
C VAL A 154 6.73 12.00 12.22
N ILE A 155 6.67 13.15 12.90
CA ILE A 155 5.45 13.98 13.01
C ILE A 155 4.99 14.47 11.63
N GLY A 156 5.89 14.80 10.73
CA GLY A 156 5.55 15.17 9.35
C GLY A 156 5.18 13.98 8.46
N TYR A 157 5.83 12.85 8.68
CA TYR A 157 5.70 11.65 7.84
C TYR A 157 4.35 10.94 7.99
N LEU A 158 3.87 10.74 9.23
CA LEU A 158 2.63 10.00 9.48
C LEU A 158 1.40 10.64 8.84
N PRO A 159 1.11 11.96 9.01
CA PRO A 159 -0.01 12.60 8.34
C PRO A 159 0.05 12.51 6.80
N PHE A 160 1.26 12.56 6.24
CA PHE A 160 1.43 12.40 4.79
C PHE A 160 1.00 11.02 4.31
N ILE A 161 1.45 9.94 4.99
CA ILE A 161 1.07 8.56 4.69
C ILE A 161 -0.45 8.38 4.77
N TYR A 162 -1.07 8.81 5.87
CA TYR A 162 -2.52 8.70 6.04
C TYR A 162 -3.30 9.58 5.06
N GLY A 163 -2.78 10.75 4.68
CA GLY A 163 -3.37 11.59 3.65
C GLY A 163 -3.31 10.93 2.26
N ALA A 164 -2.19 10.31 1.89
CA ALA A 164 -2.08 9.56 0.64
C ALA A 164 -3.00 8.33 0.62
N PHE A 165 -3.08 7.59 1.74
CA PHE A 165 -4.03 6.51 1.92
C PHE A 165 -5.47 6.99 1.74
N GLY A 166 -5.87 8.07 2.42
CA GLY A 166 -7.23 8.62 2.35
C GLY A 166 -7.63 9.03 0.93
N ARG A 167 -6.76 9.73 0.18
CA ARG A 167 -7.02 10.08 -1.23
C ARG A 167 -7.22 8.84 -2.10
N ARG A 168 -6.38 7.82 -1.94
CA ARG A 168 -6.53 6.54 -2.65
C ARG A 168 -7.90 5.90 -2.38
N GLU A 169 -8.29 5.80 -1.12
CA GLU A 169 -9.55 5.15 -0.70
C GLU A 169 -10.79 5.93 -1.13
N THR A 170 -10.73 7.27 -1.18
CA THR A 170 -11.85 8.09 -1.64
C THR A 170 -12.25 7.72 -3.07
N ASN A 171 -11.28 7.59 -3.99
CA ASN A 171 -11.57 7.19 -5.37
C ASN A 171 -12.10 5.75 -5.47
N ILE A 172 -11.58 4.83 -4.64
CA ILE A 172 -12.06 3.43 -4.61
C ILE A 172 -13.52 3.39 -4.13
N ALA A 173 -13.86 4.14 -3.08
CA ALA A 173 -15.24 4.23 -2.59
C ALA A 173 -16.21 4.83 -3.64
N LEU A 174 -15.76 5.83 -4.41
CA LEU A 174 -16.56 6.39 -5.51
C LEU A 174 -16.77 5.40 -6.66
N LEU A 175 -15.89 4.40 -6.80
CA LEU A 175 -16.01 3.37 -7.83
C LEU A 175 -17.13 2.37 -7.54
N ASP A 176 -17.49 2.16 -6.28
CA ASP A 176 -18.53 1.20 -5.87
C ASP A 176 -19.84 1.41 -6.63
N ALA A 177 -20.38 2.64 -6.62
CA ALA A 177 -21.58 2.97 -7.35
C ALA A 177 -21.45 2.87 -8.88
N ARG A 178 -20.22 2.92 -9.42
CA ARG A 178 -19.93 2.96 -10.87
C ARG A 178 -19.53 1.61 -11.44
N ALA A 179 -18.96 0.71 -10.65
CA ALA A 179 -18.41 -0.57 -11.09
C ALA A 179 -18.83 -1.78 -10.26
N GLY A 180 -19.59 -1.55 -9.18
CA GLY A 180 -20.01 -2.59 -8.24
C GLY A 180 -18.93 -3.01 -7.24
N THR A 181 -19.30 -3.90 -6.32
CA THR A 181 -18.42 -4.44 -5.28
C THR A 181 -18.33 -5.97 -5.35
N PRO A 182 -17.18 -6.55 -5.73
CA PRO A 182 -15.94 -5.90 -6.19
C PRO A 182 -16.11 -5.19 -7.54
N PRO A 183 -15.29 -4.17 -7.83
CA PRO A 183 -15.39 -3.44 -9.10
C PRO A 183 -15.09 -4.37 -10.29
N THR A 184 -15.93 -4.33 -11.32
CA THR A 184 -15.76 -5.16 -12.51
C THR A 184 -15.92 -4.34 -13.80
N ALA A 185 -15.18 -4.73 -14.84
CA ALA A 185 -15.27 -4.05 -16.15
C ALA A 185 -16.66 -4.16 -16.75
N GLY A 186 -17.28 -5.33 -16.65
CA GLY A 186 -18.62 -5.54 -17.20
C GLY A 186 -19.68 -4.68 -16.53
N GLU A 187 -19.60 -4.53 -15.20
CA GLU A 187 -20.56 -3.70 -14.47
C GLU A 187 -20.32 -2.20 -14.74
N MET A 188 -19.06 -1.77 -14.82
CA MET A 188 -18.73 -0.39 -15.17
C MET A 188 -19.27 -0.01 -16.53
N LEU A 189 -19.03 -0.81 -17.58
CA LEU A 189 -19.56 -0.56 -18.91
C LEU A 189 -21.10 -0.61 -18.93
N ARG A 190 -21.71 -1.56 -18.21
CA ARG A 190 -23.18 -1.68 -18.11
C ARG A 190 -23.81 -0.42 -17.48
N ARG A 191 -23.23 0.10 -16.40
CA ARG A 191 -23.75 1.32 -15.72
C ARG A 191 -23.54 2.59 -16.52
N HIS A 192 -22.66 2.57 -17.54
CA HIS A 192 -22.47 3.65 -18.51
C HIS A 192 -23.20 3.40 -19.83
N SER A 193 -24.03 2.35 -19.94
CA SER A 193 -24.81 2.02 -21.14
C SER A 193 -26.10 2.85 -21.21
N TYR A 194 -25.99 4.18 -21.33
CA TYR A 194 -27.09 5.12 -21.48
C TYR A 194 -26.74 6.24 -22.45
N PRO A 195 -27.69 7.03 -22.96
CA PRO A 195 -27.39 8.16 -23.84
C PRO A 195 -26.34 9.08 -23.21
N ARG A 196 -25.22 9.33 -23.93
CA ARG A 196 -24.02 10.04 -23.43
C ARG A 196 -23.20 9.29 -22.36
N GLY A 197 -23.45 8.02 -22.12
CA GLY A 197 -22.69 7.23 -21.17
C GLY A 197 -21.21 7.10 -21.54
N ASN A 198 -20.88 7.11 -22.85
CA ASN A 198 -19.49 7.11 -23.33
C ASN A 198 -18.74 8.40 -22.97
N GLU A 199 -19.41 9.56 -23.00
CA GLU A 199 -18.81 10.83 -22.53
C GLU A 199 -18.50 10.74 -21.03
N ALA A 200 -19.48 10.29 -20.23
CA ALA A 200 -19.30 10.11 -18.78
C ALA A 200 -18.23 9.05 -18.44
N LEU A 201 -18.13 7.99 -19.23
CA LEU A 201 -17.04 7.01 -19.11
C LEU A 201 -15.68 7.64 -19.42
N GLY A 202 -15.59 8.48 -20.44
CA GLY A 202 -14.37 9.22 -20.76
C GLY A 202 -13.93 10.15 -19.64
N GLU A 203 -14.86 10.88 -19.02
CA GLU A 203 -14.59 11.72 -17.84
C GLU A 203 -14.11 10.87 -16.64
N LEU A 204 -14.80 9.78 -16.37
CA LEU A 204 -14.40 8.83 -15.34
C LEU A 204 -12.98 8.29 -15.59
N LEU A 205 -12.66 7.87 -16.80
CA LEU A 205 -11.33 7.38 -17.13
C LEU A 205 -10.25 8.45 -16.96
N LYS A 206 -10.57 9.73 -17.23
CA LYS A 206 -9.65 10.85 -16.96
C LYS A 206 -9.40 11.05 -15.47
N GLU A 207 -10.40 10.92 -14.62
CA GLU A 207 -10.23 10.94 -13.15
C GLU A 207 -9.33 9.78 -12.71
N TRP A 208 -9.52 8.60 -13.30
CA TRP A 208 -8.71 7.41 -13.00
C TRP A 208 -7.30 7.46 -13.59
N GLU A 209 -7.07 8.19 -14.66
CA GLU A 209 -5.72 8.52 -15.12
C GLU A 209 -4.94 9.27 -14.03
N HIS A 210 -5.56 10.29 -13.44
CA HIS A 210 -4.98 11.02 -12.32
C HIS A 210 -4.73 10.15 -11.09
N TRP A 211 -5.73 9.33 -10.73
CA TRP A 211 -5.59 8.40 -9.61
C TRP A 211 -4.44 7.39 -9.83
N CYS A 212 -4.28 6.86 -11.03
CA CYS A 212 -3.17 5.95 -11.35
C CYS A 212 -1.81 6.64 -11.22
N ALA A 213 -1.70 7.91 -11.63
CA ALA A 213 -0.48 8.69 -11.44
C ALA A 213 -0.21 8.96 -9.95
N GLU A 214 -1.21 9.35 -9.16
CA GLU A 214 -1.08 9.52 -7.72
C GLU A 214 -0.74 8.20 -7.01
N LEU A 215 -1.36 7.09 -7.41
CA LEU A 215 -1.05 5.75 -6.91
C LEU A 215 0.42 5.41 -7.15
N LEU A 216 0.89 5.61 -8.40
CA LEU A 216 2.28 5.34 -8.77
C LEU A 216 3.23 6.17 -7.92
N GLU A 217 3.10 7.48 -7.91
CA GLU A 217 4.01 8.39 -7.20
C GLU A 217 4.02 8.16 -5.69
N SER A 218 2.84 7.99 -5.08
CA SER A 218 2.76 7.75 -3.63
C SER A 218 3.36 6.41 -3.22
N HIS A 219 3.18 5.36 -4.01
CA HIS A 219 3.70 4.02 -3.68
C HIS A 219 5.17 3.83 -4.08
N LEU A 220 5.68 4.61 -5.04
CA LEU A 220 7.12 4.70 -5.33
C LEU A 220 7.86 5.38 -4.19
N SER A 221 7.30 6.50 -3.70
CA SER A 221 7.89 7.26 -2.59
C SER A 221 7.73 6.55 -1.24
N TYR A 222 6.57 5.94 -1.02
CA TYR A 222 6.20 5.30 0.26
C TYR A 222 5.65 3.88 0.04
N PRO A 223 6.50 2.89 -0.21
CA PRO A 223 6.07 1.51 -0.53
C PRO A 223 5.21 0.84 0.55
N VAL A 224 5.27 1.30 1.79
CA VAL A 224 4.42 0.82 2.89
C VAL A 224 2.93 0.96 2.59
N LEU A 225 2.53 1.96 1.79
CA LEU A 225 1.13 2.21 1.42
C LEU A 225 0.47 1.01 0.73
N ALA A 226 1.23 0.20 0.01
CA ALA A 226 0.69 -0.99 -0.64
C ALA A 226 0.13 -2.02 0.33
N TYR A 227 0.63 -2.04 1.56
CA TYR A 227 0.18 -2.96 2.62
C TYR A 227 -1.03 -2.43 3.40
N PHE A 228 -1.43 -1.18 3.18
CA PHE A 228 -2.67 -0.64 3.75
C PHE A 228 -3.85 -1.17 2.94
N ARG A 229 -4.73 -1.94 3.57
CA ARG A 229 -5.93 -2.49 2.95
C ARG A 229 -7.07 -1.51 2.98
N SER A 230 -7.96 -1.60 1.99
CA SER A 230 -9.19 -0.81 1.97
C SER A 230 -10.08 -1.14 3.17
N GLN A 231 -10.83 -0.14 3.64
CA GLN A 231 -11.70 -0.27 4.82
C GLN A 231 -12.99 -1.00 4.51
N HIS A 232 -13.39 -1.04 3.25
CA HIS A 232 -14.62 -1.68 2.80
C HIS A 232 -14.39 -3.12 2.34
N ASP A 233 -15.38 -3.97 2.62
CA ASP A 233 -15.35 -5.38 2.24
C ASP A 233 -15.30 -5.52 0.70
N ASN A 234 -14.46 -6.45 0.21
CA ASN A 234 -14.27 -6.77 -1.21
C ASN A 234 -13.72 -5.64 -2.10
N GLU A 235 -13.20 -4.58 -1.51
CA GLU A 235 -12.49 -3.51 -2.21
C GLU A 235 -10.99 -3.63 -2.02
N SER A 236 -10.22 -3.28 -3.04
CA SER A 236 -8.78 -3.12 -2.94
C SER A 236 -8.26 -2.25 -4.07
N TRP A 237 -7.15 -1.54 -3.83
CA TRP A 237 -6.53 -0.72 -4.86
C TRP A 237 -6.05 -1.54 -6.07
N ILE A 238 -5.65 -2.82 -5.87
CA ILE A 238 -5.29 -3.72 -6.97
C ILE A 238 -6.52 -4.11 -7.78
N ALA A 239 -7.65 -4.39 -7.12
CA ALA A 239 -8.89 -4.70 -7.80
C ALA A 239 -9.39 -3.50 -8.61
N ALA A 240 -9.35 -2.30 -8.03
CA ALA A 240 -9.70 -1.06 -8.73
C ALA A 240 -8.79 -0.81 -9.95
N LEU A 241 -7.47 -0.86 -9.77
CA LEU A 241 -6.50 -0.71 -10.86
C LEU A 241 -6.74 -1.74 -11.98
N THR A 242 -7.02 -2.99 -11.60
CA THR A 242 -7.29 -4.07 -12.56
C THR A 242 -8.60 -3.82 -13.32
N ALA A 243 -9.68 -3.42 -12.64
CA ALA A 243 -10.96 -3.12 -13.27
C ALA A 243 -10.83 -1.97 -14.28
N ILE A 244 -10.06 -0.94 -13.97
CA ILE A 244 -9.76 0.16 -14.89
C ILE A 244 -8.98 -0.32 -16.11
N LEU A 245 -7.96 -1.15 -15.94
CA LEU A 245 -7.20 -1.74 -17.05
C LEU A 245 -8.09 -2.63 -17.93
N ASP A 246 -8.96 -3.42 -17.30
CA ASP A 246 -9.93 -4.27 -17.99
C ASP A 246 -10.91 -3.42 -18.84
N VAL A 247 -11.48 -2.34 -18.26
CA VAL A 247 -12.38 -1.41 -18.97
C VAL A 247 -11.66 -0.73 -20.13
N CYS A 248 -10.46 -0.18 -19.89
CA CYS A 248 -9.66 0.45 -20.94
C CYS A 248 -9.41 -0.53 -22.08
N SER A 249 -9.07 -1.79 -21.78
CA SER A 249 -8.79 -2.82 -22.79
C SER A 249 -10.02 -3.14 -23.63
N LEU A 250 -11.22 -3.26 -23.02
CA LEU A 250 -12.48 -3.45 -23.74
C LEU A 250 -12.84 -2.24 -24.61
N THR A 251 -12.64 -1.04 -24.09
CA THR A 251 -12.94 0.20 -24.80
C THR A 251 -12.03 0.38 -26.00
N ILE A 252 -10.72 0.15 -25.85
CA ILE A 252 -9.74 0.27 -26.95
C ILE A 252 -9.97 -0.79 -28.03
N ALA A 253 -10.31 -2.01 -27.64
CA ALA A 253 -10.44 -3.13 -28.58
C ALA A 253 -11.83 -3.24 -29.22
N GLY A 254 -12.88 -2.71 -28.57
CA GLY A 254 -14.24 -3.07 -28.94
C GLY A 254 -15.27 -1.95 -28.99
N ILE A 255 -14.94 -0.70 -28.64
CA ILE A 255 -15.89 0.43 -28.70
C ILE A 255 -15.36 1.49 -29.64
N GLU A 256 -16.08 1.68 -30.76
CA GLU A 256 -15.76 2.75 -31.72
C GLU A 256 -16.38 4.06 -31.24
N ASP A 257 -15.65 4.85 -30.41
CA ASP A 257 -16.16 6.13 -30.00
C ASP A 257 -15.09 7.08 -29.41
N ALA A 258 -15.52 8.29 -29.08
CA ALA A 258 -14.69 9.40 -28.60
C ALA A 258 -13.90 9.11 -27.32
N CYS A 259 -14.31 8.17 -26.48
CA CYS A 259 -13.60 7.82 -25.25
C CYS A 259 -12.39 6.87 -25.47
N ALA A 260 -12.20 6.31 -26.68
CA ALA A 260 -11.09 5.38 -26.96
C ALA A 260 -9.73 6.03 -26.70
N ARG A 261 -9.54 7.29 -27.10
CA ARG A 261 -8.29 8.00 -26.84
C ARG A 261 -8.03 8.21 -25.34
N GLN A 262 -9.06 8.52 -24.56
CA GLN A 262 -8.92 8.64 -23.11
C GLN A 262 -8.60 7.28 -22.47
N ALA A 263 -9.23 6.20 -22.98
CA ALA A 263 -8.92 4.85 -22.52
C ALA A 263 -7.45 4.47 -22.79
N GLU A 264 -6.87 4.86 -23.95
CA GLU A 264 -5.46 4.64 -24.24
C GLU A 264 -4.53 5.37 -23.25
N LEU A 265 -4.82 6.64 -22.93
CA LEU A 265 -4.03 7.43 -21.97
C LEU A 265 -4.11 6.84 -20.57
N THR A 266 -5.32 6.50 -20.13
CA THR A 266 -5.54 5.87 -18.82
C THR A 266 -4.88 4.48 -18.74
N PHE A 267 -5.00 3.68 -19.80
CA PHE A 267 -4.33 2.37 -19.89
C PHE A 267 -2.81 2.52 -19.75
N ALA A 268 -2.23 3.49 -20.44
CA ALA A 268 -0.77 3.70 -20.42
C ALA A 268 -0.25 3.96 -19.02
N ILE A 269 -0.87 4.88 -18.27
CA ILE A 269 -0.43 5.20 -16.89
C ILE A 269 -0.78 4.08 -15.91
N ALA A 270 -1.96 3.45 -16.03
CA ALA A 270 -2.37 2.34 -15.17
C ALA A 270 -1.45 1.12 -15.32
N ARG A 271 -1.09 0.78 -16.58
CA ARG A 271 -0.10 -0.25 -16.87
C ARG A 271 1.28 0.11 -16.32
N HIS A 272 1.72 1.36 -16.51
CA HIS A 272 2.99 1.84 -15.98
C HIS A 272 3.04 1.67 -14.46
N ALA A 273 1.97 2.05 -13.76
CA ALA A 273 1.84 1.85 -12.32
C ALA A 273 1.97 0.36 -11.94
N ALA A 274 1.26 -0.54 -12.61
CA ALA A 274 1.34 -1.97 -12.32
C ALA A 274 2.76 -2.54 -12.51
N VAL A 275 3.46 -2.15 -13.59
CA VAL A 275 4.82 -2.60 -13.90
C VAL A 275 5.83 -2.10 -12.86
N ASP A 276 5.79 -0.80 -12.55
CA ASP A 276 6.75 -0.18 -11.66
C ASP A 276 6.58 -0.65 -10.21
N LEU A 277 5.33 -0.82 -9.76
CA LEU A 277 5.06 -1.38 -8.45
C LEU A 277 5.54 -2.83 -8.32
N CYS A 278 5.42 -3.64 -9.37
CA CYS A 278 6.05 -4.98 -9.40
C CYS A 278 7.57 -4.91 -9.17
N GLN A 279 8.25 -3.94 -9.77
CA GLN A 279 9.69 -3.77 -9.59
C GLN A 279 10.03 -3.33 -8.16
N VAL A 280 9.25 -2.41 -7.57
CA VAL A 280 9.43 -1.93 -6.19
C VAL A 280 9.34 -3.08 -5.19
N PHE A 281 8.33 -3.95 -5.35
CA PHE A 281 8.12 -5.08 -4.45
C PHE A 281 8.97 -6.31 -4.79
N GLY A 282 9.71 -6.29 -5.90
CA GLY A 282 10.45 -7.44 -6.38
C GLY A 282 9.53 -8.62 -6.69
N ALA A 283 8.33 -8.33 -7.19
CA ALA A 283 7.34 -9.32 -7.62
C ALA A 283 7.41 -9.47 -9.15
N PRO A 284 8.20 -10.42 -9.68
CA PRO A 284 8.34 -10.58 -11.13
C PRO A 284 6.99 -10.97 -11.75
N PRO A 285 6.71 -10.55 -12.99
CA PRO A 285 5.47 -10.87 -13.68
C PRO A 285 5.28 -12.39 -13.74
N LYS A 286 4.04 -12.82 -13.52
CA LYS A 286 3.64 -14.23 -13.54
C LYS A 286 2.39 -14.40 -14.37
N SER A 287 2.35 -15.41 -15.20
CA SER A 287 1.11 -15.80 -15.86
C SER A 287 0.08 -16.23 -14.80
N PRO A 288 -1.19 -15.83 -14.95
CA PRO A 288 -2.27 -16.31 -14.09
C PRO A 288 -2.34 -17.84 -14.10
N GLU A 289 -2.72 -18.44 -12.97
CA GLU A 289 -2.91 -19.89 -12.85
C GLU A 289 -4.16 -20.36 -13.62
N SER A 290 -5.13 -19.46 -13.80
CA SER A 290 -6.33 -19.65 -14.63
C SER A 290 -6.59 -18.42 -15.45
N GLU A 291 -7.12 -18.60 -16.65
CA GLU A 291 -7.52 -17.49 -17.50
C GLU A 291 -8.71 -16.75 -16.91
N ARG A 292 -8.59 -15.41 -16.71
CA ARG A 292 -9.66 -14.58 -16.14
C ARG A 292 -10.79 -14.30 -17.14
N LEU A 293 -10.46 -14.23 -18.42
CA LEU A 293 -11.40 -13.97 -19.52
C LEU A 293 -11.31 -15.10 -20.54
N THR A 294 -12.07 -16.17 -20.30
CA THR A 294 -12.23 -17.25 -21.28
C THR A 294 -13.13 -16.81 -22.42
N PRO A 295 -13.13 -17.49 -23.59
CA PRO A 295 -14.03 -17.19 -24.68
C PRO A 295 -15.52 -17.19 -24.26
N GLU A 296 -15.90 -18.09 -23.35
CA GLU A 296 -17.26 -18.18 -22.81
C GLU A 296 -17.62 -16.96 -21.97
N ILE A 297 -16.70 -16.50 -21.12
CA ILE A 297 -16.90 -15.31 -20.30
C ILE A 297 -16.99 -14.07 -21.20
N LEU A 298 -16.14 -13.95 -22.23
CA LEU A 298 -16.17 -12.85 -23.19
C LEU A 298 -17.49 -12.83 -23.97
N HIS A 299 -17.97 -13.99 -24.41
CA HIS A 299 -19.27 -14.09 -25.09
C HIS A 299 -20.42 -13.65 -24.16
N LYS A 300 -20.45 -14.14 -22.91
CA LYS A 300 -21.44 -13.73 -21.90
C LYS A 300 -21.38 -12.23 -21.61
N LEU A 301 -20.17 -11.65 -21.55
CA LEU A 301 -19.97 -10.21 -21.34
C LEU A 301 -20.57 -9.40 -22.49
N ARG A 302 -20.27 -9.78 -23.76
CA ARG A 302 -20.81 -9.15 -24.96
C ARG A 302 -22.34 -9.19 -24.99
N THR A 303 -22.91 -10.35 -24.73
CA THR A 303 -24.38 -10.52 -24.68
C THR A 303 -25.00 -9.61 -23.64
N LYS A 304 -24.44 -9.61 -22.41
CA LYS A 304 -24.96 -8.80 -21.31
C LYS A 304 -24.85 -7.29 -21.57
N LEU A 305 -23.79 -6.84 -22.21
CA LEU A 305 -23.62 -5.42 -22.57
C LEU A 305 -24.57 -5.02 -23.70
N ALA A 306 -24.75 -5.87 -24.71
CA ALA A 306 -25.71 -5.64 -25.81
C ALA A 306 -27.15 -5.51 -25.31
N GLU A 307 -27.56 -6.30 -24.31
CA GLU A 307 -28.88 -6.19 -23.68
C GLU A 307 -29.13 -4.81 -23.03
N HIS A 308 -28.06 -4.09 -22.66
CA HIS A 308 -28.12 -2.77 -22.06
C HIS A 308 -27.75 -1.62 -23.02
N GLY A 309 -27.55 -1.91 -24.30
CA GLY A 309 -27.31 -0.89 -25.33
C GLY A 309 -25.86 -0.60 -25.66
N THR A 310 -24.89 -1.31 -25.06
CA THR A 310 -23.48 -1.20 -25.43
C THR A 310 -23.05 -2.42 -26.24
N THR A 311 -22.72 -2.21 -27.51
CA THR A 311 -22.25 -3.28 -28.40
C THR A 311 -20.74 -3.26 -28.48
N LEU A 312 -20.09 -4.37 -28.13
CA LEU A 312 -18.67 -4.57 -28.36
C LEU A 312 -18.44 -5.20 -29.76
N VAL A 313 -17.47 -4.69 -30.49
CA VAL A 313 -17.03 -5.25 -31.77
C VAL A 313 -16.68 -6.73 -31.62
N THR A 314 -17.19 -7.55 -32.54
CA THR A 314 -16.98 -9.00 -32.52
C THR A 314 -16.27 -9.41 -33.81
N THR A 315 -14.97 -9.09 -33.88
CA THR A 315 -14.11 -9.51 -35.02
C THR A 315 -12.86 -10.20 -34.46
N PRO A 316 -12.21 -11.07 -35.23
CA PRO A 316 -10.96 -11.69 -34.82
C PRO A 316 -9.86 -10.68 -34.50
N GLU A 317 -9.83 -9.54 -35.16
CA GLU A 317 -8.86 -8.45 -34.93
C GLU A 317 -9.11 -7.78 -33.56
N ALA A 318 -10.37 -7.52 -33.20
CA ALA A 318 -10.76 -6.96 -31.90
C ALA A 318 -10.40 -7.94 -30.77
N ASP A 319 -10.64 -9.23 -30.95
CA ASP A 319 -10.28 -10.28 -30.01
C ASP A 319 -8.76 -10.40 -29.83
N ALA A 320 -8.00 -10.35 -30.93
CA ALA A 320 -6.55 -10.36 -30.91
C ALA A 320 -6.00 -9.11 -30.19
N LYS A 321 -6.58 -7.93 -30.45
CA LYS A 321 -6.19 -6.68 -29.77
C LYS A 321 -6.48 -6.72 -28.28
N LEU A 322 -7.63 -7.22 -27.89
CA LEU A 322 -7.98 -7.40 -26.47
C LEU A 322 -6.99 -8.35 -25.77
N LEU A 323 -6.63 -9.45 -26.41
CA LEU A 323 -5.65 -10.38 -25.88
C LEU A 323 -4.26 -9.74 -25.73
N GLU A 324 -3.80 -8.99 -26.75
CA GLU A 324 -2.54 -8.24 -26.71
C GLU A 324 -2.51 -7.29 -25.50
N LEU A 325 -3.55 -6.46 -25.32
CA LEU A 325 -3.64 -5.53 -24.21
C LEU A 325 -3.61 -6.24 -22.85
N ARG A 326 -4.37 -7.32 -22.69
CA ARG A 326 -4.37 -8.14 -21.45
C ARG A 326 -2.99 -8.70 -21.12
N GLN A 327 -2.27 -9.21 -22.12
CA GLN A 327 -0.90 -9.72 -21.93
C GLN A 327 0.07 -8.64 -21.41
N MET A 328 -0.20 -7.36 -21.68
CA MET A 328 0.64 -6.25 -21.25
C MET A 328 0.51 -5.93 -19.75
N TYR A 329 -0.57 -6.30 -19.05
CA TYR A 329 -0.78 -5.94 -17.63
C TYR A 329 -1.16 -7.10 -16.72
N GLU A 330 -1.92 -8.11 -17.20
CA GLU A 330 -2.40 -9.21 -16.35
C GLU A 330 -1.28 -9.94 -15.59
N PRO A 331 -0.11 -10.23 -16.17
CA PRO A 331 0.98 -10.86 -15.44
C PRO A 331 1.49 -10.03 -14.24
N TYR A 332 1.41 -8.70 -14.36
CA TYR A 332 1.87 -7.77 -13.32
C TYR A 332 0.83 -7.62 -12.20
N VAL A 333 -0.44 -7.37 -12.53
CA VAL A 333 -1.49 -7.27 -11.50
C VAL A 333 -1.68 -8.60 -10.76
N TYR A 334 -1.49 -9.73 -11.44
CA TYR A 334 -1.51 -11.04 -10.81
C TYR A 334 -0.33 -11.23 -9.83
N ALA A 335 0.87 -10.83 -10.23
CA ALA A 335 2.04 -10.89 -9.36
C ALA A 335 1.87 -10.01 -8.11
N LEU A 336 1.34 -8.79 -8.26
CA LEU A 336 1.02 -7.88 -7.16
C LEU A 336 -0.04 -8.46 -6.23
N ALA A 337 -1.13 -8.97 -6.78
CA ALA A 337 -2.20 -9.59 -6.02
C ALA A 337 -1.69 -10.79 -5.19
N LYS A 338 -0.88 -11.65 -5.79
CA LYS A 338 -0.25 -12.79 -5.10
C LYS A 338 0.75 -12.35 -4.02
N HIS A 339 1.52 -11.28 -4.28
CA HIS A 339 2.46 -10.70 -3.32
C HIS A 339 1.73 -10.19 -2.08
N LEU A 340 0.63 -9.45 -2.27
CA LEU A 340 -0.13 -8.80 -1.21
C LEU A 340 -1.28 -9.65 -0.63
N ASP A 341 -1.42 -10.90 -1.04
CA ASP A 341 -2.52 -11.80 -0.66
C ASP A 341 -3.90 -11.15 -0.89
N GLN A 342 -4.10 -10.60 -2.10
CA GLN A 342 -5.34 -9.99 -2.57
C GLN A 342 -5.87 -10.72 -3.79
N LYS A 343 -7.17 -10.54 -4.08
CA LYS A 343 -7.81 -11.16 -5.23
C LYS A 343 -7.96 -10.15 -6.37
N LEU A 344 -7.81 -10.61 -7.61
CA LEU A 344 -8.20 -9.85 -8.79
C LEU A 344 -9.73 -9.93 -8.98
N PRO A 345 -10.36 -8.87 -9.49
CA PRO A 345 -11.78 -8.88 -9.77
C PRO A 345 -12.10 -9.79 -10.98
N PRO A 346 -13.29 -10.39 -11.04
CA PRO A 346 -13.78 -11.04 -12.25
C PRO A 346 -14.14 -9.97 -13.31
N TRP A 347 -14.30 -10.39 -14.56
CA TRP A 347 -14.75 -9.51 -15.64
C TRP A 347 -16.25 -9.19 -15.56
N ILE A 348 -17.02 -10.11 -15.00
CA ILE A 348 -18.46 -10.00 -14.78
C ILE A 348 -18.71 -10.33 -13.30
N PRO A 349 -19.64 -9.65 -12.63
CA PRO A 349 -19.99 -10.00 -11.25
C PRO A 349 -20.46 -11.45 -11.15
N ASP A 350 -19.94 -12.19 -10.17
CA ASP A 350 -20.29 -13.59 -9.93
C ASP A 350 -21.72 -13.74 -9.39
N HIS A 351 -22.22 -12.73 -8.68
CA HIS A 351 -23.54 -12.72 -8.05
C HIS A 351 -24.21 -11.34 -8.17
N LYS A 352 -25.56 -11.34 -8.22
CA LYS A 352 -26.37 -10.14 -8.00
C LYS A 352 -26.39 -9.83 -6.50
N GLY A 353 -25.25 -9.47 -5.92
CA GLY A 353 -25.17 -8.97 -4.56
C GLY A 353 -25.52 -7.48 -4.52
N LYS A 354 -25.96 -7.00 -3.35
CA LYS A 354 -26.06 -5.55 -3.13
C LYS A 354 -24.65 -4.95 -3.02
N ASP A 355 -24.44 -3.81 -3.64
CA ASP A 355 -23.21 -3.03 -3.50
C ASP A 355 -23.04 -2.51 -2.07
N ASN A 356 -21.84 -2.09 -1.69
CA ASN A 356 -21.59 -1.60 -0.33
C ASN A 356 -22.47 -0.39 0.01
N TRP A 357 -22.69 0.53 -0.92
CA TRP A 357 -23.54 1.71 -0.71
C TRP A 357 -25.02 1.37 -0.50
N GLN A 358 -25.49 0.22 -0.96
CA GLN A 358 -26.86 -0.29 -0.78
C GLN A 358 -27.05 -1.04 0.53
N THR A 359 -26.00 -1.26 1.30
CA THR A 359 -26.05 -2.04 2.54
C THR A 359 -25.75 -1.19 3.76
N THR A 360 -26.47 -1.40 4.86
CA THR A 360 -26.19 -0.75 6.14
C THR A 360 -25.71 -1.77 7.16
N ALA A 361 -24.92 -1.34 8.15
CA ALA A 361 -24.52 -2.18 9.26
C ALA A 361 -25.74 -2.69 10.05
N TRP A 362 -26.77 -1.88 10.13
CA TRP A 362 -28.04 -2.21 10.78
C TRP A 362 -28.81 -3.31 10.04
N ALA A 363 -28.90 -3.25 8.71
CA ALA A 363 -29.52 -4.30 7.92
C ALA A 363 -28.76 -5.64 8.02
N LYS A 364 -27.44 -5.60 8.16
CA LYS A 364 -26.62 -6.80 8.39
C LYS A 364 -26.84 -7.39 9.79
N ALA A 365 -27.00 -6.55 10.81
CA ALA A 365 -27.27 -6.98 12.19
C ALA A 365 -28.70 -7.58 12.35
N SER A 366 -29.69 -6.94 11.75
CA SER A 366 -31.08 -7.42 11.80
C SER A 366 -31.25 -8.80 11.12
N ALA A 367 -30.54 -9.03 10.01
CA ALA A 367 -30.55 -10.34 9.36
C ALA A 367 -29.89 -11.45 10.20
N GLN A 368 -29.04 -11.09 11.18
CA GLN A 368 -28.41 -12.04 12.11
C GLN A 368 -29.27 -12.29 13.37
N THR A 369 -30.09 -11.33 13.79
CA THR A 369 -30.93 -11.43 15.00
C THR A 369 -32.34 -11.86 14.72
N GLY A 370 -32.78 -11.97 13.46
CA GLY A 370 -34.15 -12.34 13.08
C GLY A 370 -35.20 -11.25 13.40
N GLU A 371 -34.77 -10.06 13.82
CA GLU A 371 -35.62 -8.90 13.96
C GLU A 371 -35.94 -8.29 12.60
N GLU A 372 -37.23 -7.98 12.34
CA GLU A 372 -37.64 -7.29 11.11
C GLU A 372 -36.85 -5.97 10.98
N ALA A 373 -35.89 -5.94 10.06
CA ALA A 373 -35.26 -4.69 9.65
C ALA A 373 -36.37 -3.77 9.13
N ILE A 374 -36.42 -2.54 9.63
CA ILE A 374 -37.20 -1.48 8.98
C ILE A 374 -36.80 -1.52 7.51
N SER A 375 -37.72 -1.98 6.66
CA SER A 375 -37.57 -1.95 5.22
C SER A 375 -37.42 -0.49 4.83
N LEU A 376 -36.18 -0.03 4.74
CA LEU A 376 -35.91 1.17 3.99
C LEU A 376 -36.36 0.84 2.58
N ALA A 377 -37.39 1.53 2.13
CA ALA A 377 -38.14 1.34 0.92
C ALA A 377 -37.24 0.91 -0.25
N HIS A 378 -37.76 0.06 -1.10
CA HIS A 378 -37.29 -0.23 -2.44
C HIS A 378 -36.88 1.06 -3.13
N ASP A 379 -35.59 1.40 -3.04
CA ASP A 379 -34.97 2.35 -3.93
C ASP A 379 -34.46 1.59 -5.15
N ASP A 380 -35.37 1.31 -6.07
CA ASP A 380 -35.08 0.94 -7.46
C ASP A 380 -34.64 2.19 -8.23
N HIS A 381 -33.73 2.97 -7.67
CA HIS A 381 -33.27 4.21 -8.28
C HIS A 381 -31.98 4.00 -9.08
N PHE A 382 -31.89 2.92 -9.91
CA PHE A 382 -30.93 2.93 -11.08
C PHE A 382 -31.21 1.72 -11.95
#